data_a945b8b7cb94ef57b810cdc19772968c
#
_entry.id   a945b8b7cb94ef57b810cdc19772968c
#
_cell.length_a   1.000
_cell.length_b   1.000
_cell.length_c   1.000
_cell.angle_alpha   90.00
_cell.angle_beta   90.00
_cell.angle_gamma   90.00
#
_symmetry.space_group_name_H-M   'P 1'
#
loop_
_entity.id
_entity.type
_entity.pdbx_description
1 polymer ?
#
loop_
_entity_poly.entity_id
_entity_poly.type
_entity_poly.pdbx_seq_one_letter_code
_entity_poly.pdbx_strand_id
1 'polypeptide(L)'
;MSRVVVIGGGPAGMFAAIAAAENGHHVTLLEKNEKLGKKLFITGKGRCNITNSSDMDVLFNSVMTNRKFLYSAFYAYDNQMVIDFFEQAGLPVKNERGNRIFPVSDHSSDVIAALQRVLKKDQVEIRLHSEVDTLLYEDSGEAGQKKVCGVRLSDGEKIQADDVIVATGGFSYQTTGSTGDGYRFAKEAGHTVTEIRPSLVPFNAKEDYVREMQGLSLKNVNVRIYRGKKVLYDEFGEMLFTHFGVSGPLILTASAMIRPDIAKEPLAMEIDLKPALTEEQLDKRVLKDFEEAKNKQFKNSIGKLFPAKMIPVMIELSGIDPDKKVNEITKEERLKFVRLIKAFPLTLNGLRDFNEAIITKGGVKVSEVNPSTMESKLVRHLYFCGEVLDLDAVTGGFNLQIAWSTGHLAGMCVE
;
A
#
# COMPACT_ATOMS: atom_id res chain seq x y z
N MET A 1 -26.16 24.62 -7.45
CA MET A 1 -26.56 23.25 -7.03
C MET A 1 -26.59 22.42 -8.31
N SER A 2 -25.55 21.61 -8.49
CA SER A 2 -25.36 20.78 -9.70
C SER A 2 -25.62 19.30 -9.39
N ARG A 3 -25.71 18.48 -10.44
CA ARG A 3 -25.83 17.04 -10.37
C ARG A 3 -24.43 16.45 -10.52
N VAL A 4 -23.94 15.80 -9.48
CA VAL A 4 -22.60 15.20 -9.45
C VAL A 4 -22.71 13.68 -9.49
N VAL A 5 -22.03 13.06 -10.44
CA VAL A 5 -21.88 11.60 -10.48
C VAL A 5 -20.47 11.23 -10.02
N VAL A 6 -20.39 10.38 -9.00
CA VAL A 6 -19.12 9.80 -8.52
C VAL A 6 -19.05 8.33 -8.94
N ILE A 7 -18.00 7.95 -9.67
CA ILE A 7 -17.80 6.58 -10.16
C ILE A 7 -16.81 5.85 -9.25
N GLY A 8 -17.30 4.87 -8.47
CA GLY A 8 -16.52 4.01 -7.58
C GLY A 8 -16.75 4.31 -6.11
N GLY A 9 -17.29 3.34 -5.38
CA GLY A 9 -17.61 3.37 -3.95
C GLY A 9 -16.44 2.98 -3.06
N GLY A 10 -15.21 3.29 -3.47
CA GLY A 10 -13.99 3.17 -2.68
C GLY A 10 -13.76 4.36 -1.75
N PRO A 11 -12.63 4.40 -1.01
CA PRO A 11 -12.33 5.47 -0.06
C PRO A 11 -12.36 6.86 -0.71
N ALA A 12 -11.71 7.04 -1.86
CA ALA A 12 -11.69 8.33 -2.56
C ALA A 12 -13.09 8.76 -3.02
N GLY A 13 -13.87 7.84 -3.61
CA GLY A 13 -15.20 8.15 -4.09
C GLY A 13 -16.20 8.45 -2.98
N MET A 14 -16.14 7.73 -1.85
CA MET A 14 -17.00 8.03 -0.70
C MET A 14 -16.69 9.42 -0.12
N PHE A 15 -15.42 9.81 -0.01
CA PHE A 15 -15.02 11.14 0.45
C PHE A 15 -15.39 12.23 -0.55
N ALA A 16 -15.24 11.98 -1.86
CA ALA A 16 -15.67 12.91 -2.89
C ALA A 16 -17.19 13.14 -2.87
N ALA A 17 -17.96 12.06 -2.68
CA ALA A 17 -19.40 12.15 -2.59
C ALA A 17 -19.88 12.91 -1.34
N ILE A 18 -19.25 12.68 -0.18
CA ILE A 18 -19.54 13.41 1.04
C ILE A 18 -19.22 14.90 0.86
N ALA A 19 -18.02 15.23 0.40
CA ALA A 19 -17.60 16.62 0.22
C ALA A 19 -18.48 17.39 -0.77
N ALA A 20 -18.86 16.77 -1.88
CA ALA A 20 -19.77 17.38 -2.84
C ALA A 20 -21.19 17.60 -2.26
N ALA A 21 -21.70 16.63 -1.48
CA ALA A 21 -23.01 16.77 -0.83
C ALA A 21 -23.01 17.85 0.28
N GLU A 22 -21.95 17.91 1.09
CA GLU A 22 -21.77 18.97 2.10
C GLU A 22 -21.66 20.37 1.45
N ASN A 23 -21.12 20.45 0.23
CA ASN A 23 -21.06 21.67 -0.57
C ASN A 23 -22.40 22.01 -1.28
N GLY A 24 -23.44 21.22 -1.04
CA GLY A 24 -24.82 21.51 -1.47
C GLY A 24 -25.20 20.98 -2.84
N HIS A 25 -24.46 20.01 -3.39
CA HIS A 25 -24.77 19.39 -4.68
C HIS A 25 -25.65 18.14 -4.54
N HIS A 26 -26.35 17.75 -5.61
CA HIS A 26 -27.05 16.47 -5.70
C HIS A 26 -26.10 15.38 -6.17
N VAL A 27 -25.76 14.45 -5.29
CA VAL A 27 -24.72 13.46 -5.56
C VAL A 27 -25.30 12.06 -5.75
N THR A 28 -24.92 11.41 -6.85
CA THR A 28 -25.17 9.99 -7.10
C THR A 28 -23.82 9.24 -7.12
N LEU A 29 -23.63 8.34 -6.16
CA LEU A 29 -22.44 7.46 -6.04
C LEU A 29 -22.74 6.13 -6.70
N LEU A 30 -22.04 5.82 -7.79
CA LEU A 30 -22.16 4.58 -8.55
C LEU A 30 -21.09 3.58 -8.15
N GLU A 31 -21.50 2.38 -7.75
CA GLU A 31 -20.61 1.26 -7.44
C GLU A 31 -21.04 0.02 -8.21
N LYS A 32 -20.13 -0.60 -8.95
CA LYS A 32 -20.44 -1.81 -9.74
C LYS A 32 -20.64 -3.07 -8.91
N ASN A 33 -20.09 -3.13 -7.70
CA ASN A 33 -20.24 -4.25 -6.79
C ASN A 33 -21.53 -4.17 -5.96
N GLU A 34 -21.78 -5.25 -5.20
CA GLU A 34 -22.91 -5.40 -4.29
C GLU A 34 -22.79 -4.58 -2.98
N LYS A 35 -21.62 -3.96 -2.73
CA LYS A 35 -21.35 -3.16 -1.53
C LYS A 35 -20.22 -2.17 -1.74
N LEU A 36 -20.24 -1.08 -0.97
CA LEU A 36 -19.16 -0.10 -0.93
C LEU A 36 -17.92 -0.66 -0.22
N GLY A 37 -16.75 -0.11 -0.54
CA GLY A 37 -15.53 -0.29 0.22
C GLY A 37 -14.92 -1.69 0.17
N LYS A 38 -15.17 -2.52 -0.86
CA LYS A 38 -14.63 -3.91 -0.93
C LYS A 38 -13.12 -3.97 -0.75
N LYS A 39 -12.36 -3.08 -1.41
CA LYS A 39 -10.90 -3.02 -1.23
C LYS A 39 -10.53 -2.47 0.15
N LEU A 40 -11.25 -1.47 0.65
CA LEU A 40 -11.04 -0.91 1.99
C LEU A 40 -11.21 -2.00 3.07
N PHE A 41 -12.19 -2.90 2.90
CA PHE A 41 -12.47 -4.00 3.83
C PHE A 41 -11.28 -4.93 4.07
N ILE A 42 -10.45 -5.18 3.06
CA ILE A 42 -9.28 -6.07 3.17
C ILE A 42 -7.99 -5.36 3.59
N THR A 43 -7.98 -4.01 3.65
CA THR A 43 -6.79 -3.24 4.02
C THR A 43 -6.37 -3.51 5.47
N GLY A 44 -5.08 -3.39 5.76
CA GLY A 44 -4.55 -3.59 7.09
C GLY A 44 -4.85 -4.99 7.68
N LYS A 45 -4.99 -6.01 6.83
CA LYS A 45 -5.42 -7.38 7.23
C LYS A 45 -6.81 -7.41 7.88
N GLY A 46 -7.75 -6.65 7.33
CA GLY A 46 -9.11 -6.53 7.82
C GLY A 46 -9.31 -5.54 8.97
N ARG A 47 -8.25 -4.80 9.35
CA ARG A 47 -8.30 -3.78 10.42
C ARG A 47 -8.47 -2.36 9.90
N CYS A 48 -8.09 -2.08 8.67
CA CYS A 48 -8.01 -0.78 8.02
C CYS A 48 -7.05 0.20 8.74
N ASN A 49 -5.85 0.37 8.18
CA ASN A 49 -4.96 1.46 8.59
C ASN A 49 -5.42 2.77 7.92
N ILE A 50 -6.27 3.52 8.64
CA ILE A 50 -7.03 4.67 8.10
C ILE A 50 -6.11 5.76 7.56
N THR A 51 -5.11 6.15 8.33
CA THR A 51 -4.12 7.17 7.99
C THR A 51 -2.87 7.02 8.86
N ASN A 52 -2.00 8.02 8.83
CA ASN A 52 -0.80 8.12 9.66
C ASN A 52 -0.79 9.48 10.37
N SER A 53 -0.61 9.51 11.69
CA SER A 53 -0.59 10.73 12.50
C SER A 53 0.75 11.45 12.54
N SER A 54 1.68 11.13 11.65
CA SER A 54 2.94 11.86 11.50
C SER A 54 2.70 13.28 10.98
N ASP A 55 3.71 14.12 11.13
CA ASP A 55 3.68 15.47 10.59
C ASP A 55 3.64 15.50 9.05
N MET A 56 3.36 16.67 8.50
CA MET A 56 3.17 16.88 7.06
C MET A 56 4.43 16.53 6.26
N ASP A 57 5.62 16.76 6.79
CA ASP A 57 6.88 16.44 6.12
C ASP A 57 7.03 14.92 5.93
N VAL A 58 6.66 14.15 6.94
CA VAL A 58 6.65 12.67 6.83
C VAL A 58 5.60 12.21 5.83
N LEU A 59 4.40 12.82 5.83
CA LEU A 59 3.37 12.51 4.84
C LEU A 59 3.91 12.69 3.41
N PHE A 60 4.49 13.86 3.10
CA PHE A 60 5.05 14.13 1.77
C PHE A 60 6.22 13.21 1.43
N ASN A 61 7.12 12.95 2.38
CA ASN A 61 8.28 12.09 2.14
C ASN A 61 7.90 10.61 1.95
N SER A 62 6.72 10.22 2.41
CA SER A 62 6.17 8.87 2.21
C SER A 62 5.58 8.65 0.81
N VAL A 63 5.32 9.72 0.05
CA VAL A 63 4.84 9.65 -1.34
C VAL A 63 6.03 9.42 -2.27
N MET A 64 5.95 8.33 -3.05
CA MET A 64 7.04 7.86 -3.91
C MET A 64 7.01 8.52 -5.28
N THR A 65 5.83 8.79 -5.84
CA THR A 65 5.64 9.33 -7.19
C THR A 65 4.82 10.61 -7.13
N ASN A 66 5.28 11.65 -7.84
CA ASN A 66 4.57 12.93 -8.06
C ASN A 66 4.13 13.68 -6.77
N ARG A 67 4.85 13.56 -5.66
CA ARG A 67 4.47 14.12 -4.36
C ARG A 67 4.08 15.61 -4.38
N LYS A 68 4.68 16.41 -5.29
CA LYS A 68 4.36 17.84 -5.41
C LYS A 68 2.92 18.11 -5.86
N PHE A 69 2.31 17.17 -6.58
CA PHE A 69 0.92 17.26 -6.98
C PHE A 69 -0.04 17.29 -5.79
N LEU A 70 0.34 16.69 -4.68
CA LEU A 70 -0.51 16.54 -3.49
C LEU A 70 -0.51 17.76 -2.55
N TYR A 71 0.25 18.83 -2.84
CA TYR A 71 0.28 19.98 -1.92
C TYR A 71 -1.12 20.51 -1.60
N SER A 72 -1.90 20.86 -2.62
CA SER A 72 -3.26 21.39 -2.40
C SER A 72 -4.15 20.41 -1.67
N ALA A 73 -4.12 19.12 -2.05
CA ALA A 73 -4.97 18.11 -1.44
C ALA A 73 -4.63 17.85 0.03
N PHE A 74 -3.34 17.74 0.41
CA PHE A 74 -2.93 17.49 1.78
C PHE A 74 -3.13 18.70 2.71
N TYR A 75 -2.98 19.94 2.17
CA TYR A 75 -3.29 21.14 2.95
C TYR A 75 -4.79 21.44 3.03
N ALA A 76 -5.59 21.02 2.04
CA ALA A 76 -7.04 21.16 2.09
C ALA A 76 -7.68 20.13 3.05
N TYR A 77 -7.11 18.92 3.14
CA TYR A 77 -7.64 17.85 3.99
C TYR A 77 -6.52 16.95 4.47
N ASP A 78 -5.93 17.29 5.62
CA ASP A 78 -4.79 16.61 6.18
C ASP A 78 -5.16 15.34 6.98
N ASN A 79 -4.17 14.69 7.56
CA ASN A 79 -4.35 13.47 8.34
C ASN A 79 -5.06 13.71 9.67
N GLN A 80 -4.93 14.89 10.28
CA GLN A 80 -5.67 15.21 11.50
C GLN A 80 -7.16 15.40 11.20
N MET A 81 -7.49 16.08 10.09
CA MET A 81 -8.86 16.22 9.62
C MET A 81 -9.52 14.86 9.30
N VAL A 82 -8.74 13.91 8.75
CA VAL A 82 -9.22 12.52 8.55
C VAL A 82 -9.52 11.83 9.89
N ILE A 83 -8.67 11.98 10.90
CA ILE A 83 -8.89 11.45 12.25
C ILE A 83 -10.17 12.03 12.84
N ASP A 84 -10.28 13.36 12.84
CA ASP A 84 -11.42 14.09 13.38
C ASP A 84 -12.74 13.70 12.70
N PHE A 85 -12.71 13.51 11.36
CA PHE A 85 -13.87 13.05 10.60
C PHE A 85 -14.38 11.69 11.09
N PHE A 86 -13.49 10.70 11.26
CA PHE A 86 -13.92 9.38 11.72
C PHE A 86 -14.41 9.39 13.15
N GLU A 87 -13.78 10.17 14.04
CA GLU A 87 -14.23 10.33 15.42
C GLU A 87 -15.62 11.01 15.47
N GLN A 88 -15.85 12.08 14.71
CA GLN A 88 -17.14 12.74 14.58
C GLN A 88 -18.22 11.84 13.96
N ALA A 89 -17.83 10.95 13.03
CA ALA A 89 -18.70 9.92 12.49
C ALA A 89 -19.00 8.77 13.48
N GLY A 90 -18.53 8.87 14.74
CA GLY A 90 -18.76 7.90 15.81
C GLY A 90 -17.89 6.64 15.70
N LEU A 91 -16.71 6.75 15.11
CA LEU A 91 -15.71 5.69 15.04
C LEU A 91 -14.48 6.07 15.86
N PRO A 92 -14.34 5.58 17.10
CA PRO A 92 -13.14 5.79 17.90
C PRO A 92 -11.91 5.20 17.23
N VAL A 93 -10.82 5.95 17.20
CA VAL A 93 -9.56 5.50 16.60
C VAL A 93 -8.43 5.42 17.62
N LYS A 94 -7.38 4.66 17.31
CA LYS A 94 -6.19 4.51 18.15
C LYS A 94 -4.93 4.68 17.32
N ASN A 95 -3.89 5.25 17.95
CA ASN A 95 -2.55 5.35 17.35
C ASN A 95 -1.70 4.14 17.77
N GLU A 96 -1.13 3.45 16.81
CA GLU A 96 -0.21 2.33 17.01
C GLU A 96 1.23 2.69 16.57
N ARG A 97 2.17 1.81 16.88
CA ARG A 97 3.59 1.97 16.53
C ARG A 97 3.75 2.42 15.07
N GLY A 98 4.57 3.44 14.84
CA GLY A 98 4.81 4.05 13.53
C GLY A 98 3.70 5.02 13.12
N ASN A 99 3.03 5.62 14.10
CA ASN A 99 1.97 6.62 13.95
C ASN A 99 0.79 6.15 13.09
N ARG A 100 0.55 4.84 13.03
CA ARG A 100 -0.55 4.23 12.24
C ARG A 100 -1.87 4.35 12.97
N ILE A 101 -2.87 4.88 12.32
CA ILE A 101 -4.21 5.06 12.88
C ILE A 101 -5.12 3.89 12.47
N PHE A 102 -5.68 3.22 13.46
CA PHE A 102 -6.63 2.12 13.30
C PHE A 102 -7.92 2.39 14.07
N PRO A 103 -9.07 1.82 13.67
CA PRO A 103 -10.24 1.82 14.53
C PRO A 103 -9.94 1.05 15.83
N VAL A 104 -10.50 1.51 16.95
CA VAL A 104 -10.35 0.82 18.25
C VAL A 104 -10.85 -0.61 18.19
N SER A 105 -11.91 -0.86 17.43
CA SER A 105 -12.49 -2.18 17.19
C SER A 105 -11.61 -3.16 16.42
N ASP A 106 -10.57 -2.68 15.74
CA ASP A 106 -9.76 -3.48 14.81
C ASP A 106 -10.54 -4.10 13.63
N HIS A 107 -11.69 -3.52 13.25
CA HIS A 107 -12.53 -4.01 12.16
C HIS A 107 -12.71 -2.94 11.07
N SER A 108 -12.28 -3.26 9.85
CA SER A 108 -12.47 -2.41 8.65
C SER A 108 -13.96 -2.21 8.30
N SER A 109 -14.84 -3.13 8.69
CA SER A 109 -16.29 -2.99 8.54
C SER A 109 -16.83 -1.76 9.24
N ASP A 110 -16.26 -1.39 10.39
CA ASP A 110 -16.73 -0.24 11.18
C ASP A 110 -16.32 1.08 10.53
N VAL A 111 -15.15 1.11 9.86
CA VAL A 111 -14.72 2.23 9.02
C VAL A 111 -15.70 2.44 7.87
N ILE A 112 -16.09 1.37 7.16
CA ILE A 112 -17.06 1.42 6.07
C ILE A 112 -18.44 1.85 6.60
N ALA A 113 -18.87 1.32 7.73
CA ALA A 113 -20.15 1.68 8.34
C ALA A 113 -20.19 3.15 8.77
N ALA A 114 -19.08 3.72 9.26
CA ALA A 114 -18.97 5.14 9.57
C ALA A 114 -19.17 6.00 8.31
N LEU A 115 -18.49 5.68 7.21
CA LEU A 115 -18.65 6.35 5.92
C LEU A 115 -20.09 6.26 5.39
N GLN A 116 -20.71 5.09 5.46
CA GLN A 116 -22.10 4.91 5.03
C GLN A 116 -23.10 5.73 5.86
N ARG A 117 -22.85 5.89 7.17
CA ARG A 117 -23.70 6.77 8.02
C ARG A 117 -23.64 8.22 7.57
N VAL A 118 -22.43 8.72 7.22
CA VAL A 118 -22.27 10.10 6.73
C VAL A 118 -22.91 10.26 5.36
N LEU A 119 -22.64 9.38 4.40
CA LEU A 119 -23.27 9.40 3.08
C LEU A 119 -24.81 9.42 3.16
N LYS A 120 -25.40 8.64 4.07
CA LYS A 120 -26.85 8.63 4.27
C LYS A 120 -27.36 9.93 4.92
N LYS A 121 -26.64 10.47 5.90
CA LYS A 121 -26.96 11.75 6.56
C LYS A 121 -26.98 12.89 5.55
N ASP A 122 -26.01 12.91 4.63
CA ASP A 122 -25.85 13.93 3.60
C ASP A 122 -26.66 13.64 2.33
N GLN A 123 -27.57 12.68 2.40
CA GLN A 123 -28.55 12.33 1.35
C GLN A 123 -27.93 11.95 0.00
N VAL A 124 -26.72 11.40 0.01
CA VAL A 124 -26.08 10.86 -1.20
C VAL A 124 -26.88 9.67 -1.73
N GLU A 125 -27.29 9.71 -3.00
CA GLU A 125 -27.90 8.57 -3.67
C GLU A 125 -26.83 7.50 -3.98
N ILE A 126 -26.93 6.32 -3.34
CA ILE A 126 -26.00 5.22 -3.57
C ILE A 126 -26.66 4.19 -4.50
N ARG A 127 -26.04 3.96 -5.65
CA ARG A 127 -26.48 2.95 -6.62
C ARG A 127 -25.42 1.83 -6.70
N LEU A 128 -25.73 0.69 -6.10
CA LEU A 128 -24.93 -0.53 -6.20
C LEU A 128 -25.28 -1.27 -7.49
N HIS A 129 -24.44 -2.23 -7.90
CA HIS A 129 -24.58 -2.98 -9.16
C HIS A 129 -24.70 -2.07 -10.39
N SER A 130 -24.10 -0.87 -10.32
CA SER A 130 -24.19 0.17 -11.36
C SER A 130 -22.81 0.34 -12.00
N GLU A 131 -22.50 -0.52 -12.96
CA GLU A 131 -21.25 -0.47 -13.70
C GLU A 131 -21.33 0.58 -14.82
N VAL A 132 -20.40 1.55 -14.78
CA VAL A 132 -20.28 2.55 -15.82
C VAL A 132 -19.52 1.99 -17.02
N ASP A 133 -20.14 2.02 -18.20
CA ASP A 133 -19.53 1.61 -19.46
C ASP A 133 -18.73 2.73 -20.10
N THR A 134 -19.29 3.97 -20.18
CA THR A 134 -18.62 5.08 -20.82
C THR A 134 -19.05 6.43 -20.25
N LEU A 135 -18.19 7.44 -20.38
CA LEU A 135 -18.51 8.83 -20.10
C LEU A 135 -19.23 9.44 -21.30
N LEU A 136 -20.19 10.33 -21.05
CA LEU A 136 -20.90 11.09 -22.07
C LEU A 136 -20.31 12.50 -22.17
N TYR A 137 -20.13 12.97 -23.38
CA TYR A 137 -19.50 14.25 -23.65
C TYR A 137 -20.41 15.12 -24.52
N GLU A 138 -20.28 16.44 -24.34
CA GLU A 138 -20.86 17.44 -25.22
C GLU A 138 -19.81 18.52 -25.51
N ASP A 139 -20.11 19.39 -26.48
CA ASP A 139 -19.29 20.56 -26.80
C ASP A 139 -19.36 21.55 -25.63
N SER A 140 -18.23 22.04 -25.14
CA SER A 140 -18.20 23.04 -24.06
C SER A 140 -18.64 24.45 -24.52
N GLY A 141 -18.78 24.66 -25.80
CA GLY A 141 -19.00 25.97 -26.41
C GLY A 141 -17.72 26.79 -26.61
N GLU A 142 -16.60 26.33 -26.12
CA GLU A 142 -15.26 26.86 -26.39
C GLU A 142 -14.60 26.04 -27.51
N ALA A 143 -14.00 26.68 -28.49
CA ALA A 143 -13.50 26.04 -29.71
C ALA A 143 -12.52 24.87 -29.36
N GLY A 144 -12.95 23.65 -29.63
CA GLY A 144 -12.17 22.44 -29.50
C GLY A 144 -12.11 21.82 -28.09
N GLN A 145 -12.84 22.36 -27.12
CA GLN A 145 -12.89 21.81 -25.76
C GLN A 145 -14.20 21.04 -25.53
N LYS A 146 -14.06 19.82 -24.96
CA LYS A 146 -15.19 18.98 -24.54
C LYS A 146 -15.48 19.18 -23.06
N LYS A 147 -16.73 18.99 -22.65
CA LYS A 147 -17.13 18.80 -21.26
C LYS A 147 -17.83 17.45 -21.08
N VAL A 148 -17.71 16.87 -19.93
CA VAL A 148 -18.52 15.70 -19.57
C VAL A 148 -19.94 16.16 -19.27
N CYS A 149 -20.96 15.37 -19.65
CA CYS A 149 -22.37 15.67 -19.40
C CYS A 149 -23.13 14.51 -18.76
N GLY A 150 -22.43 13.47 -18.34
CA GLY A 150 -22.98 12.29 -17.65
C GLY A 150 -22.25 11.01 -17.94
N VAL A 151 -22.90 9.89 -17.63
CA VAL A 151 -22.37 8.54 -17.82
C VAL A 151 -23.41 7.63 -18.45
N ARG A 152 -22.96 6.56 -19.11
CA ARG A 152 -23.81 5.45 -19.54
C ARG A 152 -23.41 4.19 -18.77
N LEU A 153 -24.39 3.52 -18.17
CA LEU A 153 -24.19 2.24 -17.50
C LEU A 153 -24.11 1.08 -18.51
N SER A 154 -23.61 -0.07 -18.07
CA SER A 154 -23.46 -1.28 -18.87
C SER A 154 -24.80 -1.86 -19.33
N ASP A 155 -25.92 -1.56 -18.64
CA ASP A 155 -27.27 -1.95 -19.03
C ASP A 155 -27.90 -0.97 -20.07
N GLY A 156 -27.18 0.10 -20.42
CA GLY A 156 -27.60 1.12 -21.40
C GLY A 156 -28.26 2.34 -20.78
N GLU A 157 -28.57 2.36 -19.48
CA GLU A 157 -29.11 3.54 -18.79
C GLU A 157 -28.13 4.71 -18.90
N LYS A 158 -28.67 5.93 -19.18
CA LYS A 158 -27.89 7.17 -19.20
C LYS A 158 -28.25 8.02 -17.99
N ILE A 159 -27.23 8.41 -17.23
CA ILE A 159 -27.37 9.32 -16.09
C ILE A 159 -26.74 10.65 -16.49
N GLN A 160 -27.53 11.70 -16.52
CA GLN A 160 -27.08 13.07 -16.80
C GLN A 160 -26.40 13.62 -15.54
N ALA A 161 -25.27 14.31 -15.73
CA ALA A 161 -24.55 14.97 -14.68
C ALA A 161 -23.93 16.28 -15.19
N ASP A 162 -23.82 17.24 -14.31
CA ASP A 162 -23.11 18.49 -14.57
C ASP A 162 -21.61 18.29 -14.32
N ASP A 163 -21.25 17.45 -13.34
CA ASP A 163 -19.87 17.06 -13.00
C ASP A 163 -19.74 15.54 -12.82
N VAL A 164 -18.60 14.98 -13.21
CA VAL A 164 -18.28 13.56 -13.04
C VAL A 164 -16.92 13.39 -12.35
N ILE A 165 -16.89 12.64 -11.23
CA ILE A 165 -15.68 12.31 -10.50
C ILE A 165 -15.33 10.83 -10.71
N VAL A 166 -14.17 10.55 -11.28
CA VAL A 166 -13.64 9.19 -11.47
C VAL A 166 -12.78 8.79 -10.28
N ALA A 167 -13.29 7.87 -9.44
CA ALA A 167 -12.68 7.38 -8.22
C ALA A 167 -12.58 5.85 -8.18
N THR A 168 -12.32 5.23 -9.34
CA THR A 168 -12.43 3.79 -9.58
C THR A 168 -11.29 2.95 -9.00
N GLY A 169 -10.29 3.60 -8.38
CA GLY A 169 -9.09 2.93 -7.87
C GLY A 169 -8.12 2.52 -8.98
N GLY A 170 -7.19 1.64 -8.64
CA GLY A 170 -6.13 1.16 -9.53
C GLY A 170 -6.43 -0.18 -10.22
N PHE A 171 -5.43 -1.08 -10.20
CA PHE A 171 -5.49 -2.39 -10.85
C PHE A 171 -5.11 -3.55 -9.90
N SER A 172 -4.91 -3.28 -8.62
CA SER A 172 -4.56 -4.28 -7.61
C SER A 172 -5.81 -4.82 -6.91
N TYR A 173 -5.79 -6.12 -6.54
CA TYR A 173 -6.94 -6.83 -5.97
C TYR A 173 -8.20 -6.72 -6.86
N GLN A 174 -8.09 -7.14 -8.11
CA GLN A 174 -9.16 -6.98 -9.12
C GLN A 174 -10.52 -7.57 -8.69
N THR A 175 -10.52 -8.61 -7.86
CA THR A 175 -11.75 -9.19 -7.27
C THR A 175 -12.54 -8.22 -6.40
N THR A 176 -11.92 -7.10 -5.99
CA THR A 176 -12.60 -6.02 -5.24
C THR A 176 -13.24 -4.96 -6.12
N GLY A 177 -13.08 -5.07 -7.44
CA GLY A 177 -13.61 -4.11 -8.42
C GLY A 177 -12.58 -3.14 -9.01
N SER A 178 -11.32 -3.17 -8.55
CA SER A 178 -10.24 -2.34 -9.12
C SER A 178 -9.70 -2.97 -10.40
N THR A 179 -10.46 -2.87 -11.49
CA THR A 179 -10.19 -3.52 -12.79
C THR A 179 -9.60 -2.59 -13.85
N GLY A 180 -9.29 -1.34 -13.46
CA GLY A 180 -8.68 -0.36 -14.36
C GLY A 180 -9.67 0.42 -15.22
N ASP A 181 -10.95 0.43 -14.89
CA ASP A 181 -11.99 1.15 -15.67
C ASP A 181 -11.66 2.63 -15.80
N GLY A 182 -11.17 3.27 -14.74
CA GLY A 182 -10.77 4.68 -14.77
C GLY A 182 -9.63 4.97 -15.75
N TYR A 183 -8.76 4.01 -15.99
CA TYR A 183 -7.71 4.17 -17.01
C TYR A 183 -8.28 4.14 -18.42
N ARG A 184 -9.34 3.36 -18.65
CA ARG A 184 -10.08 3.35 -19.90
C ARG A 184 -10.78 4.68 -20.10
N PHE A 185 -11.53 5.17 -19.11
CA PHE A 185 -12.21 6.48 -19.16
C PHE A 185 -11.22 7.62 -19.42
N ALA A 186 -10.09 7.61 -18.73
CA ALA A 186 -9.05 8.61 -18.91
C ALA A 186 -8.49 8.62 -20.35
N LYS A 187 -8.20 7.43 -20.91
CA LYS A 187 -7.72 7.32 -22.32
C LYS A 187 -8.77 7.80 -23.32
N GLU A 188 -10.05 7.46 -23.12
CA GLU A 188 -11.17 7.91 -23.95
C GLU A 188 -11.34 9.45 -23.88
N ALA A 189 -11.04 10.04 -22.71
CA ALA A 189 -11.00 11.48 -22.50
C ALA A 189 -9.74 12.17 -23.06
N GLY A 190 -8.79 11.40 -23.62
CA GLY A 190 -7.54 11.92 -24.19
C GLY A 190 -6.35 12.00 -23.22
N HIS A 191 -6.52 11.54 -21.98
CA HIS A 191 -5.42 11.52 -21.00
C HIS A 191 -4.38 10.44 -21.27
N THR A 192 -3.16 10.76 -20.92
CA THR A 192 -2.07 9.79 -20.86
C THR A 192 -2.21 8.96 -19.59
N VAL A 193 -2.16 7.64 -19.73
CA VAL A 193 -2.02 6.71 -18.61
C VAL A 193 -0.60 6.18 -18.59
N THR A 194 0.14 6.42 -17.51
CA THR A 194 1.51 5.94 -17.34
C THR A 194 1.54 4.41 -17.18
N GLU A 195 2.72 3.79 -17.27
CA GLU A 195 2.84 2.34 -17.16
C GLU A 195 2.34 1.83 -15.81
N ILE A 196 1.36 0.93 -15.86
CA ILE A 196 0.73 0.33 -14.68
C ILE A 196 1.57 -0.85 -14.20
N ARG A 197 1.97 -0.82 -12.90
CA ARG A 197 2.80 -1.85 -12.26
C ARG A 197 2.26 -2.20 -10.89
N PRO A 198 2.46 -3.44 -10.41
CA PRO A 198 2.21 -3.77 -9.02
C PRO A 198 3.20 -3.04 -8.11
N SER A 199 2.74 -2.53 -6.97
CA SER A 199 3.56 -1.88 -5.95
C SER A 199 3.13 -2.31 -4.55
N LEU A 200 4.03 -2.19 -3.57
CA LEU A 200 3.86 -2.78 -2.24
C LEU A 200 3.51 -4.27 -2.36
N VAL A 201 4.38 -5.00 -3.02
CA VAL A 201 4.19 -6.40 -3.41
C VAL A 201 5.31 -7.27 -2.84
N PRO A 202 5.04 -8.54 -2.44
CA PRO A 202 6.07 -9.45 -1.98
C PRO A 202 7.10 -9.78 -3.07
N PHE A 203 8.30 -10.24 -2.64
CA PHE A 203 9.32 -10.78 -3.54
C PHE A 203 9.34 -12.30 -3.51
N ASN A 204 9.59 -12.90 -4.66
CA ASN A 204 10.01 -14.29 -4.77
C ASN A 204 11.48 -14.42 -4.36
N ALA A 205 11.82 -15.49 -3.66
CA ALA A 205 13.20 -15.87 -3.36
C ALA A 205 13.59 -17.13 -4.10
N LYS A 206 14.89 -17.25 -4.42
CA LYS A 206 15.43 -18.41 -5.14
C LYS A 206 15.60 -19.62 -4.23
N GLU A 207 15.90 -19.38 -2.96
CA GLU A 207 16.26 -20.38 -1.98
C GLU A 207 15.03 -21.14 -1.46
N ASP A 208 15.09 -22.48 -1.45
CA ASP A 208 13.98 -23.32 -0.99
C ASP A 208 13.74 -23.27 0.50
N TYR A 209 14.76 -22.95 1.30
CA TYR A 209 14.63 -22.88 2.77
C TYR A 209 13.66 -21.79 3.26
N VAL A 210 13.25 -20.85 2.41
CA VAL A 210 12.18 -19.87 2.76
C VAL A 210 10.86 -20.56 3.07
N ARG A 211 10.60 -21.74 2.46
CA ARG A 211 9.38 -22.53 2.69
C ARG A 211 9.34 -23.13 4.09
N GLU A 212 10.49 -23.54 4.62
CA GLU A 212 10.60 -24.06 5.98
C GLU A 212 10.25 -22.99 7.02
N MET A 213 10.56 -21.74 6.70
CA MET A 213 10.29 -20.58 7.53
C MET A 213 8.92 -19.94 7.27
N GLN A 214 8.07 -20.50 6.40
CA GLN A 214 6.74 -19.93 6.07
C GLN A 214 5.95 -19.55 7.33
N GLY A 215 5.43 -18.32 7.34
CA GLY A 215 4.66 -17.76 8.45
C GLY A 215 5.52 -17.21 9.59
N LEU A 216 6.84 -17.31 9.52
CA LEU A 216 7.75 -16.71 10.48
C LEU A 216 7.85 -15.21 10.24
N SER A 217 7.38 -14.40 11.19
CA SER A 217 7.62 -12.95 11.22
C SER A 217 8.88 -12.65 12.01
N LEU A 218 9.79 -11.91 11.40
CA LEU A 218 10.95 -11.33 12.08
C LEU A 218 10.66 -9.88 12.46
N LYS A 219 10.87 -9.56 13.73
CA LYS A 219 10.76 -8.20 14.26
C LYS A 219 12.14 -7.69 14.63
N ASN A 220 12.34 -6.36 14.45
CA ASN A 220 13.60 -5.71 14.79
C ASN A 220 14.81 -6.30 14.05
N VAL A 221 14.67 -6.50 12.74
CA VAL A 221 15.75 -6.88 11.83
C VAL A 221 16.10 -5.71 10.92
N ASN A 222 17.29 -5.72 10.34
CA ASN A 222 17.66 -4.80 9.28
C ASN A 222 17.75 -5.57 7.96
N VAL A 223 17.15 -5.02 6.91
CA VAL A 223 17.13 -5.61 5.57
C VAL A 223 17.92 -4.73 4.62
N ARG A 224 18.91 -5.32 3.95
CA ARG A 224 19.66 -4.68 2.86
C ARG A 224 19.42 -5.42 1.56
N ILE A 225 19.18 -4.66 0.49
CA ILE A 225 19.02 -5.20 -0.85
C ILE A 225 20.03 -4.55 -1.78
N TYR A 226 20.73 -5.38 -2.57
CA TYR A 226 21.84 -4.98 -3.41
C TYR A 226 21.60 -5.31 -4.87
N ARG A 227 22.11 -4.44 -5.76
CA ARG A 227 22.39 -4.77 -7.16
C ARG A 227 23.90 -4.70 -7.37
N GLY A 228 24.54 -5.87 -7.46
CA GLY A 228 25.99 -5.94 -7.39
C GLY A 228 26.54 -5.34 -6.09
N LYS A 229 27.32 -4.26 -6.19
CA LYS A 229 27.87 -3.55 -5.01
C LYS A 229 27.00 -2.37 -4.55
N LYS A 230 25.95 -2.03 -5.31
CA LYS A 230 25.11 -0.86 -4.99
C LYS A 230 24.00 -1.27 -4.03
N VAL A 231 23.93 -0.62 -2.88
CA VAL A 231 22.79 -0.70 -1.95
C VAL A 231 21.59 0.02 -2.57
N LEU A 232 20.48 -0.69 -2.74
CA LEU A 232 19.20 -0.15 -3.23
C LEU A 232 18.24 0.15 -2.10
N TYR A 233 18.35 -0.60 -0.98
CA TYR A 233 17.48 -0.48 0.18
C TYR A 233 18.26 -0.90 1.43
N ASP A 234 18.12 -0.16 2.53
CA ASP A 234 18.73 -0.46 3.84
C ASP A 234 17.85 0.13 4.94
N GLU A 235 17.00 -0.71 5.56
CA GLU A 235 16.03 -0.24 6.53
C GLU A 235 15.81 -1.25 7.66
N PHE A 236 15.45 -0.71 8.84
CA PHE A 236 15.14 -1.46 10.05
C PHE A 236 13.63 -1.63 10.25
N GLY A 237 13.17 -2.83 10.64
CA GLY A 237 11.74 -3.05 10.90
C GLY A 237 11.34 -4.52 10.99
N GLU A 238 10.21 -4.83 10.35
CA GLU A 238 9.56 -6.15 10.39
C GLU A 238 9.42 -6.74 8.99
N MET A 239 9.63 -8.05 8.87
CA MET A 239 9.41 -8.82 7.66
C MET A 239 8.75 -10.17 7.95
N LEU A 240 8.27 -10.83 6.91
CA LEU A 240 7.58 -12.11 6.96
C LEU A 240 8.13 -13.06 5.91
N PHE A 241 8.43 -14.30 6.28
CA PHE A 241 8.69 -15.38 5.32
C PHE A 241 7.38 -16.00 4.82
N THR A 242 7.31 -16.25 3.53
CA THR A 242 6.19 -16.92 2.86
C THR A 242 6.67 -18.20 2.17
N HIS A 243 5.76 -19.00 1.61
CA HIS A 243 6.13 -20.20 0.87
C HIS A 243 6.86 -19.94 -0.46
N PHE A 244 6.84 -18.71 -0.95
CA PHE A 244 7.49 -18.32 -2.21
C PHE A 244 8.66 -17.35 -2.02
N GLY A 245 8.87 -16.82 -0.82
CA GLY A 245 9.89 -15.81 -0.57
C GLY A 245 9.59 -14.96 0.65
N VAL A 246 9.57 -13.63 0.48
CA VAL A 246 9.48 -12.68 1.58
C VAL A 246 8.43 -11.60 1.37
N SER A 247 7.84 -11.13 2.47
CA SER A 247 6.81 -10.09 2.54
C SER A 247 6.96 -9.28 3.84
N GLY A 248 5.95 -8.52 4.19
CA GLY A 248 5.92 -7.69 5.41
C GLY A 248 6.34 -6.25 5.15
N PRO A 249 6.20 -5.35 6.13
CA PRO A 249 6.32 -3.89 5.91
C PRO A 249 7.62 -3.46 5.23
N LEU A 250 8.79 -3.98 5.67
CA LEU A 250 10.09 -3.68 5.05
C LEU A 250 10.11 -4.08 3.57
N ILE A 251 9.68 -5.29 3.29
CA ILE A 251 9.74 -5.91 1.96
C ILE A 251 8.79 -5.21 0.98
N LEU A 252 7.58 -4.92 1.44
CA LEU A 252 6.58 -4.19 0.64
C LEU A 252 7.08 -2.78 0.30
N THR A 253 7.66 -2.07 1.27
CA THR A 253 8.27 -0.76 1.03
C THR A 253 9.43 -0.84 0.04
N ALA A 254 10.32 -1.84 0.20
CA ALA A 254 11.43 -2.06 -0.74
C ALA A 254 10.93 -2.27 -2.18
N SER A 255 9.82 -3.00 -2.37
CA SER A 255 9.25 -3.26 -3.70
C SER A 255 8.78 -2.00 -4.43
N ALA A 256 8.34 -0.97 -3.71
CA ALA A 256 7.96 0.32 -4.30
C ALA A 256 9.16 1.10 -4.86
N MET A 257 10.36 0.85 -4.30
CA MET A 257 11.62 1.51 -4.68
C MET A 257 12.40 0.75 -5.76
N ILE A 258 12.18 -0.56 -5.89
CA ILE A 258 12.93 -1.45 -6.77
C ILE A 258 12.19 -1.62 -8.09
N ARG A 259 12.92 -1.54 -9.22
CA ARG A 259 12.36 -1.72 -10.56
C ARG A 259 12.04 -3.19 -10.84
N PRO A 260 11.01 -3.48 -11.66
CA PRO A 260 10.53 -4.85 -11.92
C PRO A 260 11.43 -5.72 -12.79
N ASP A 261 12.55 -5.22 -13.30
CA ASP A 261 13.55 -5.97 -14.09
C ASP A 261 14.33 -7.03 -13.29
N ILE A 262 14.00 -7.19 -12.02
CA ILE A 262 14.57 -8.15 -11.07
C ILE A 262 14.51 -9.63 -11.57
N ALA A 263 13.53 -9.98 -12.40
CA ALA A 263 13.45 -11.31 -12.98
C ALA A 263 14.60 -11.60 -13.96
N LYS A 264 15.15 -10.55 -14.60
CA LYS A 264 16.30 -10.64 -15.51
C LYS A 264 17.62 -10.53 -14.78
N GLU A 265 17.67 -9.75 -13.72
CA GLU A 265 18.84 -9.50 -12.90
C GLU A 265 18.48 -9.66 -11.42
N PRO A 266 18.58 -10.89 -10.84
CA PRO A 266 18.26 -11.15 -9.44
C PRO A 266 19.06 -10.25 -8.49
N LEU A 267 18.44 -9.87 -7.38
CA LEU A 267 19.06 -9.01 -6.37
C LEU A 267 19.49 -9.83 -5.16
N ALA A 268 20.67 -9.51 -4.62
CA ALA A 268 21.09 -10.03 -3.34
C ALA A 268 20.36 -9.29 -2.21
N MET A 269 19.89 -10.03 -1.22
CA MET A 269 19.30 -9.50 0.00
C MET A 269 20.02 -10.10 1.20
N GLU A 270 20.33 -9.27 2.18
CA GLU A 270 20.89 -9.68 3.47
C GLU A 270 19.97 -9.23 4.60
N ILE A 271 19.79 -10.10 5.58
CA ILE A 271 19.02 -9.79 6.79
C ILE A 271 19.97 -9.82 7.99
N ASP A 272 20.14 -8.67 8.63
CA ASP A 272 20.78 -8.61 9.95
C ASP A 272 19.76 -9.01 11.02
N LEU A 273 19.91 -10.19 11.57
CA LEU A 273 18.98 -10.76 12.56
C LEU A 273 19.16 -10.17 13.96
N LYS A 274 20.27 -9.46 14.22
CA LYS A 274 20.62 -8.85 15.52
C LYS A 274 21.24 -7.46 15.31
N PRO A 275 20.50 -6.50 14.71
CA PRO A 275 21.06 -5.19 14.34
C PRO A 275 21.51 -4.34 15.54
N ALA A 276 20.99 -4.60 16.73
CA ALA A 276 21.39 -3.91 17.96
C ALA A 276 22.81 -4.30 18.45
N LEU A 277 23.40 -5.35 17.89
CA LEU A 277 24.73 -5.84 18.29
C LEU A 277 25.72 -5.69 17.15
N THR A 278 26.93 -5.20 17.44
CA THR A 278 28.06 -5.31 16.50
C THR A 278 28.49 -6.77 16.35
N GLU A 279 29.29 -7.10 15.33
CA GLU A 279 29.83 -8.46 15.18
C GLU A 279 30.60 -8.91 16.41
N GLU A 280 31.39 -8.03 16.99
CA GLU A 280 32.19 -8.31 18.21
C GLU A 280 31.30 -8.58 19.44
N GLN A 281 30.25 -7.77 19.61
CA GLN A 281 29.27 -7.96 20.69
C GLN A 281 28.49 -9.25 20.51
N LEU A 282 28.12 -9.57 19.27
CA LEU A 282 27.43 -10.81 18.93
C LEU A 282 28.34 -12.03 19.13
N ASP A 283 29.61 -11.96 18.75
CA ASP A 283 30.59 -13.04 19.01
C ASP A 283 30.72 -13.32 20.50
N LYS A 284 30.86 -12.28 21.34
CA LYS A 284 30.88 -12.43 22.81
C LYS A 284 29.58 -13.06 23.33
N ARG A 285 28.43 -12.70 22.77
CA ARG A 285 27.14 -13.28 23.16
C ARG A 285 27.06 -14.76 22.76
N VAL A 286 27.44 -15.11 21.54
CA VAL A 286 27.45 -16.49 21.04
C VAL A 286 28.41 -17.33 21.88
N LEU A 287 29.60 -16.80 22.19
CA LEU A 287 30.58 -17.49 23.06
C LEU A 287 29.99 -17.76 24.45
N LYS A 288 29.29 -16.79 25.05
CA LYS A 288 28.62 -16.99 26.34
C LYS A 288 27.54 -18.07 26.29
N ASP A 289 26.69 -18.02 25.25
CA ASP A 289 25.61 -19.01 25.07
C ASP A 289 26.19 -20.41 24.83
N PHE A 290 27.36 -20.52 24.17
CA PHE A 290 28.11 -21.76 23.97
C PHE A 290 28.74 -22.28 25.26
N GLU A 291 29.30 -21.43 26.11
CA GLU A 291 29.81 -21.84 27.42
C GLU A 291 28.72 -22.41 28.34
N GLU A 292 27.53 -21.78 28.33
CA GLU A 292 26.36 -22.28 29.06
C GLU A 292 25.85 -23.64 28.53
N ALA A 293 26.11 -23.93 27.27
CA ALA A 293 25.68 -25.15 26.57
C ALA A 293 26.84 -26.14 26.29
N LYS A 294 27.98 -26.01 26.97
CA LYS A 294 29.31 -26.62 26.68
C LYS A 294 29.29 -28.08 26.24
N ASN A 295 28.45 -28.91 26.85
CA ASN A 295 28.36 -30.35 26.57
C ASN A 295 27.21 -30.72 25.61
N LYS A 296 26.42 -29.76 25.13
CA LYS A 296 25.31 -30.00 24.19
C LYS A 296 25.83 -30.07 22.76
N GLN A 297 25.09 -30.76 21.92
CA GLN A 297 25.27 -30.70 20.47
C GLN A 297 24.87 -29.33 19.95
N PHE A 298 25.47 -28.85 18.86
CA PHE A 298 25.23 -27.56 18.25
C PHE A 298 23.74 -27.32 17.96
N LYS A 299 23.06 -28.31 17.38
CA LYS A 299 21.59 -28.21 17.10
C LYS A 299 20.73 -27.92 18.33
N ASN A 300 21.19 -28.28 19.53
CA ASN A 300 20.47 -28.10 20.79
C ASN A 300 20.93 -26.87 21.59
N SER A 301 21.87 -26.08 21.05
CA SER A 301 22.50 -24.97 21.76
C SER A 301 22.00 -23.58 21.29
N ILE A 302 21.50 -23.46 20.07
CA ILE A 302 21.19 -22.16 19.43
C ILE A 302 19.74 -21.71 19.60
N GLY A 303 18.91 -22.45 20.34
CA GLY A 303 17.49 -22.15 20.53
C GLY A 303 17.17 -20.80 21.21
N LYS A 304 18.15 -20.23 21.95
CA LYS A 304 18.01 -18.89 22.54
C LYS A 304 18.27 -17.75 21.54
N LEU A 305 18.90 -18.05 20.40
CA LEU A 305 19.29 -17.06 19.40
C LEU A 305 18.19 -16.82 18.35
N PHE A 306 17.39 -17.86 18.03
CA PHE A 306 16.47 -17.85 16.90
C PHE A 306 15.09 -18.40 17.24
N PRO A 307 14.05 -17.98 16.50
CA PRO A 307 12.76 -18.66 16.47
C PRO A 307 12.91 -20.12 16.00
N ALA A 308 12.07 -21.01 16.52
CA ALA A 308 12.18 -22.46 16.27
C ALA A 308 12.25 -22.83 14.77
N LYS A 309 11.43 -22.19 13.91
CA LYS A 309 11.43 -22.44 12.46
C LYS A 309 12.74 -22.05 11.75
N MET A 310 13.53 -21.16 12.34
CA MET A 310 14.79 -20.71 11.75
C MET A 310 15.98 -21.60 12.11
N ILE A 311 15.87 -22.35 13.21
CA ILE A 311 16.98 -23.17 13.74
C ILE A 311 17.52 -24.18 12.72
N PRO A 312 16.69 -25.01 12.03
CA PRO A 312 17.19 -25.96 11.03
C PRO A 312 17.96 -25.27 9.91
N VAL A 313 17.41 -24.18 9.38
CA VAL A 313 18.02 -23.39 8.30
C VAL A 313 19.36 -22.78 8.73
N MET A 314 19.44 -22.24 9.96
CA MET A 314 20.68 -21.69 10.49
C MET A 314 21.76 -22.76 10.71
N ILE A 315 21.38 -23.97 11.09
CA ILE A 315 22.29 -25.10 11.20
C ILE A 315 22.87 -25.47 9.83
N GLU A 316 22.01 -25.65 8.84
CA GLU A 316 22.41 -25.98 7.47
C GLU A 316 23.36 -24.93 6.89
N LEU A 317 22.97 -23.65 6.92
CA LEU A 317 23.76 -22.55 6.36
C LEU A 317 25.06 -22.28 7.11
N SER A 318 25.15 -22.64 8.38
CA SER A 318 26.39 -22.47 9.18
C SER A 318 27.51 -23.37 8.70
N GLY A 319 27.18 -24.54 8.11
CA GLY A 319 28.11 -25.58 7.76
C GLY A 319 28.75 -26.28 8.96
N ILE A 320 28.24 -26.04 10.17
CA ILE A 320 28.68 -26.73 11.40
C ILE A 320 27.89 -28.03 11.53
N ASP A 321 28.60 -29.14 11.78
CA ASP A 321 27.96 -30.44 12.05
C ASP A 321 26.94 -30.30 13.20
N PRO A 322 25.64 -30.59 12.97
CA PRO A 322 24.58 -30.48 13.96
C PRO A 322 24.85 -31.31 15.23
N ASP A 323 25.57 -32.41 15.13
CA ASP A 323 25.91 -33.31 16.25
C ASP A 323 27.23 -32.97 16.95
N LYS A 324 28.02 -32.04 16.38
CA LYS A 324 29.26 -31.54 17.00
C LYS A 324 28.98 -30.90 18.36
N LYS A 325 29.77 -31.27 19.35
CA LYS A 325 29.65 -30.62 20.67
C LYS A 325 30.10 -29.17 20.60
N VAL A 326 29.40 -28.31 21.31
CA VAL A 326 29.63 -26.87 21.28
C VAL A 326 31.06 -26.48 21.68
N ASN A 327 31.67 -27.21 22.63
CA ASN A 327 33.05 -26.99 23.04
C ASN A 327 34.11 -27.41 22.00
N GLU A 328 33.71 -28.10 20.93
CA GLU A 328 34.59 -28.51 19.82
C GLU A 328 34.49 -27.54 18.64
N ILE A 329 33.55 -26.56 18.68
CA ILE A 329 33.37 -25.52 17.63
C ILE A 329 34.58 -24.61 17.64
N THR A 330 35.24 -24.50 16.51
CA THR A 330 36.44 -23.67 16.36
C THR A 330 36.08 -22.18 16.33
N LYS A 331 37.05 -21.33 16.60
CA LYS A 331 36.88 -19.87 16.47
C LYS A 331 36.44 -19.46 15.07
N GLU A 332 36.96 -20.12 14.04
CA GLU A 332 36.64 -19.82 12.65
C GLU A 332 35.19 -20.18 12.34
N GLU A 333 34.70 -21.36 12.73
CA GLU A 333 33.30 -21.77 12.59
C GLU A 333 32.37 -20.81 13.31
N ARG A 334 32.69 -20.43 14.54
CA ARG A 334 31.92 -19.47 15.32
C ARG A 334 31.85 -18.11 14.65
N LEU A 335 32.95 -17.59 14.13
CA LEU A 335 32.95 -16.29 13.43
C LEU A 335 32.18 -16.35 12.10
N LYS A 336 32.23 -17.47 11.37
CA LYS A 336 31.35 -17.67 10.19
C LYS A 336 29.88 -17.66 10.59
N PHE A 337 29.54 -18.33 11.71
CA PHE A 337 28.17 -18.34 12.21
C PHE A 337 27.72 -16.94 12.64
N VAL A 338 28.56 -16.14 13.31
CA VAL A 338 28.27 -14.74 13.64
C VAL A 338 28.00 -13.91 12.39
N ARG A 339 28.82 -14.05 11.35
CA ARG A 339 28.60 -13.35 10.08
C ARG A 339 27.30 -13.77 9.41
N LEU A 340 26.94 -15.05 9.46
CA LEU A 340 25.66 -15.54 8.96
C LEU A 340 24.47 -14.89 9.68
N ILE A 341 24.57 -14.67 11.01
CA ILE A 341 23.54 -13.96 11.77
C ILE A 341 23.43 -12.49 11.36
N LYS A 342 24.56 -11.85 11.03
CA LYS A 342 24.62 -10.43 10.61
C LYS A 342 24.24 -10.22 9.16
N ALA A 343 24.34 -11.25 8.33
CA ALA A 343 24.06 -11.18 6.89
C ALA A 343 23.43 -12.50 6.42
N PHE A 344 22.21 -12.79 6.92
CA PHE A 344 21.44 -13.95 6.48
C PHE A 344 21.06 -13.76 5.01
N PRO A 345 21.50 -14.64 4.09
CA PRO A 345 21.43 -14.39 2.66
C PRO A 345 20.09 -14.79 2.05
N LEU A 346 19.66 -14.05 1.04
CA LEU A 346 18.56 -14.40 0.13
C LEU A 346 18.85 -13.83 -1.26
N THR A 347 18.34 -14.49 -2.28
CA THR A 347 18.35 -14.02 -3.67
C THR A 347 16.92 -13.73 -4.13
N LEU A 348 16.61 -12.47 -4.35
CA LEU A 348 15.31 -12.04 -4.86
C LEU A 348 15.30 -12.16 -6.39
N ASN A 349 14.38 -12.95 -6.94
CA ASN A 349 14.34 -13.28 -8.37
C ASN A 349 13.04 -12.90 -9.08
N GLY A 350 12.12 -12.19 -8.40
CA GLY A 350 10.86 -11.71 -8.97
C GLY A 350 10.00 -10.95 -7.98
N LEU A 351 9.08 -10.17 -8.52
CA LEU A 351 7.97 -9.58 -7.78
C LEU A 351 6.73 -10.45 -7.98
N ARG A 352 5.82 -10.44 -7.01
CA ARG A 352 4.48 -10.99 -7.16
C ARG A 352 3.64 -10.06 -8.05
N ASP A 353 2.49 -10.54 -8.50
CA ASP A 353 1.60 -9.85 -9.44
C ASP A 353 0.58 -8.92 -8.75
N PHE A 354 -0.34 -8.35 -9.55
CA PHE A 354 -1.38 -7.44 -9.09
C PHE A 354 -2.36 -8.05 -8.07
N ASN A 355 -2.51 -9.38 -8.03
CA ASN A 355 -3.41 -10.04 -7.08
C ASN A 355 -2.85 -10.04 -5.65
N GLU A 356 -1.54 -9.87 -5.52
CA GLU A 356 -0.86 -9.78 -4.22
C GLU A 356 -0.30 -8.37 -3.93
N ALA A 357 -0.39 -7.46 -4.89
CA ALA A 357 0.02 -6.06 -4.73
C ALA A 357 -0.99 -5.29 -3.89
N ILE A 358 -0.53 -4.57 -2.87
CA ILE A 358 -1.41 -3.73 -2.05
C ILE A 358 -1.95 -2.56 -2.87
N ILE A 359 -1.11 -1.95 -3.70
CA ILE A 359 -1.45 -0.80 -4.54
C ILE A 359 -0.93 -0.97 -5.97
N THR A 360 -1.42 -0.10 -6.83
CA THR A 360 -0.94 0.07 -8.19
C THR A 360 -0.01 1.28 -8.26
N LYS A 361 1.11 1.15 -8.95
CA LYS A 361 1.97 2.26 -9.37
C LYS A 361 1.68 2.60 -10.82
N GLY A 362 1.73 3.90 -11.17
CA GLY A 362 1.25 4.39 -12.45
C GLY A 362 -0.25 4.76 -12.38
N GLY A 363 -0.76 5.39 -13.41
CA GLY A 363 -2.13 5.88 -13.47
C GLY A 363 -2.30 7.05 -14.42
N VAL A 364 -3.37 7.79 -14.26
CA VAL A 364 -3.62 9.01 -15.00
C VAL A 364 -2.52 10.02 -14.71
N LYS A 365 -1.88 10.52 -15.77
CA LYS A 365 -0.75 11.44 -15.66
C LYS A 365 -1.14 12.74 -14.99
N VAL A 366 -0.63 12.97 -13.79
CA VAL A 366 -1.05 14.10 -12.93
C VAL A 366 -0.77 15.47 -13.52
N SER A 367 0.17 15.62 -14.46
CA SER A 367 0.42 16.90 -15.14
C SER A 367 -0.76 17.35 -16.02
N GLU A 368 -1.66 16.43 -16.38
CA GLU A 368 -2.88 16.68 -17.16
C GLU A 368 -4.12 16.90 -16.28
N VAL A 369 -3.94 16.89 -14.96
CA VAL A 369 -4.96 17.18 -13.95
C VAL A 369 -4.56 18.44 -13.18
N ASN A 370 -5.53 19.25 -12.79
CA ASN A 370 -5.29 20.45 -11.98
C ASN A 370 -5.04 20.03 -10.51
N PRO A 371 -3.88 20.30 -9.92
CA PRO A 371 -3.56 19.90 -8.55
C PRO A 371 -4.39 20.61 -7.47
N SER A 372 -5.03 21.74 -7.82
CA SER A 372 -5.80 22.54 -6.87
C SER A 372 -7.30 22.21 -6.88
N THR A 373 -7.79 21.48 -7.90
CA THR A 373 -9.20 21.14 -8.03
C THR A 373 -9.45 19.66 -8.32
N MET A 374 -8.43 18.92 -8.70
CA MET A 374 -8.52 17.54 -9.24
C MET A 374 -9.25 17.45 -10.59
N GLU A 375 -9.60 18.57 -11.23
CA GLU A 375 -10.24 18.62 -12.54
C GLU A 375 -9.26 18.29 -13.67
N SER A 376 -9.75 17.62 -14.69
CA SER A 376 -9.04 17.39 -15.95
C SER A 376 -8.73 18.73 -16.64
N LYS A 377 -7.49 18.87 -17.14
CA LYS A 377 -7.13 20.00 -18.01
C LYS A 377 -7.56 19.80 -19.46
N LEU A 378 -8.05 18.62 -19.82
CA LEU A 378 -8.41 18.23 -21.19
C LEU A 378 -9.93 18.24 -21.43
N VAL A 379 -10.69 17.89 -20.39
CA VAL A 379 -12.16 17.80 -20.44
C VAL A 379 -12.72 18.51 -19.21
N ARG A 380 -13.58 19.51 -19.42
CA ARG A 380 -14.20 20.26 -18.33
C ARG A 380 -15.19 19.40 -17.55
N HIS A 381 -15.35 19.71 -16.26
CA HIS A 381 -16.26 19.03 -15.33
C HIS A 381 -15.96 17.54 -15.11
N LEU A 382 -14.78 17.06 -15.57
CA LEU A 382 -14.27 15.71 -15.33
C LEU A 382 -13.15 15.75 -14.28
N TYR A 383 -13.33 15.04 -13.18
CA TYR A 383 -12.38 15.02 -12.06
C TYR A 383 -11.82 13.61 -11.85
N PHE A 384 -10.58 13.52 -11.33
CA PHE A 384 -9.93 12.27 -10.99
C PHE A 384 -9.41 12.32 -9.56
N CYS A 385 -9.67 11.29 -8.74
CA CYS A 385 -9.16 11.23 -7.38
C CYS A 385 -8.82 9.81 -6.94
N GLY A 386 -7.93 9.70 -5.95
CA GLY A 386 -7.47 8.40 -5.41
C GLY A 386 -6.47 7.68 -6.31
N GLU A 387 -6.44 6.36 -6.20
CA GLU A 387 -5.43 5.48 -6.81
C GLU A 387 -5.52 5.38 -8.36
N VAL A 388 -6.52 5.97 -8.99
CA VAL A 388 -6.58 6.11 -10.46
C VAL A 388 -5.51 7.08 -10.96
N LEU A 389 -5.07 8.03 -10.16
CA LEU A 389 -3.99 8.97 -10.45
C LEU A 389 -2.62 8.28 -10.35
N ASP A 390 -1.63 8.75 -11.11
CA ASP A 390 -0.22 8.31 -10.99
C ASP A 390 0.41 8.83 -9.69
N LEU A 391 -0.06 8.28 -8.58
CA LEU A 391 0.35 8.59 -7.21
C LEU A 391 0.48 7.28 -6.41
N ASP A 392 1.60 7.11 -5.74
CA ASP A 392 1.82 5.99 -4.83
C ASP A 392 2.65 6.40 -3.61
N ALA A 393 2.40 5.74 -2.49
CA ALA A 393 3.13 5.96 -1.25
C ALA A 393 3.55 4.63 -0.62
N VAL A 394 4.48 4.69 0.33
CA VAL A 394 4.89 3.52 1.12
C VAL A 394 3.77 2.99 2.00
N THR A 395 4.00 1.85 2.68
CA THR A 395 3.07 1.31 3.68
C THR A 395 2.96 2.26 4.88
N GLY A 396 1.79 2.26 5.57
CA GLY A 396 1.65 3.04 6.80
C GLY A 396 0.39 3.90 6.92
N GLY A 397 -0.57 3.77 5.99
CA GLY A 397 -1.81 4.57 5.94
C GLY A 397 -1.76 5.69 4.90
N PHE A 398 -0.60 5.94 4.30
CA PHE A 398 -0.38 7.06 3.38
C PHE A 398 -1.18 6.98 2.07
N ASN A 399 -1.36 5.78 1.51
CA ASN A 399 -2.18 5.61 0.30
C ASN A 399 -3.67 5.89 0.55
N LEU A 400 -4.17 5.56 1.74
CA LEU A 400 -5.52 5.96 2.13
C LEU A 400 -5.62 7.46 2.37
N GLN A 401 -4.58 8.09 2.96
CA GLN A 401 -4.52 9.54 3.07
C GLN A 401 -4.59 10.24 1.71
N ILE A 402 -3.86 9.75 0.70
CA ILE A 402 -3.98 10.26 -0.68
C ILE A 402 -5.43 10.14 -1.18
N ALA A 403 -6.08 8.99 -0.93
CA ALA A 403 -7.45 8.77 -1.37
C ALA A 403 -8.45 9.74 -0.69
N TRP A 404 -8.32 9.92 0.64
CA TRP A 404 -9.17 10.85 1.40
C TRP A 404 -8.98 12.30 0.93
N SER A 405 -7.74 12.79 0.90
CA SER A 405 -7.43 14.18 0.56
C SER A 405 -7.80 14.53 -0.87
N THR A 406 -7.47 13.67 -1.84
CA THR A 406 -7.81 13.95 -3.25
C THR A 406 -9.30 13.78 -3.52
N GLY A 407 -9.99 12.85 -2.84
CA GLY A 407 -11.43 12.69 -2.92
C GLY A 407 -12.15 13.92 -2.37
N HIS A 408 -11.78 14.35 -1.16
CA HIS A 408 -12.35 15.54 -0.56
C HIS A 408 -12.16 16.77 -1.44
N LEU A 409 -10.91 17.01 -1.94
CA LEU A 409 -10.64 18.16 -2.78
C LEU A 409 -11.45 18.14 -4.10
N ALA A 410 -11.58 16.98 -4.74
CA ALA A 410 -12.40 16.84 -5.95
C ALA A 410 -13.87 17.17 -5.65
N GLY A 411 -14.43 16.64 -4.55
CA GLY A 411 -15.81 16.91 -4.17
C GLY A 411 -16.10 18.38 -3.80
N MET A 412 -15.12 19.05 -3.16
CA MET A 412 -15.25 20.48 -2.83
C MET A 412 -15.15 21.42 -4.05
N CYS A 413 -14.54 20.95 -5.14
CA CYS A 413 -14.26 21.77 -6.33
C CYS A 413 -15.19 21.52 -7.52
N VAL A 414 -16.20 20.65 -7.39
CA VAL A 414 -17.29 20.56 -8.39
C VAL A 414 -18.08 21.87 -8.42
N GLU A 415 -18.57 22.31 -9.61
CA GLU A 415 -19.18 23.63 -9.86
C GLU A 415 -20.70 23.59 -9.83
#